data_a321e7d4cffe9afd7096bd3f99b6fb92
#
_entry.id   a321e7d4cffe9afd7096bd3f99b6fb92
#
_cell.length_a   1.000
_cell.length_b   1.000
_cell.length_c   1.000
_cell.angle_alpha   90.00
_cell.angle_beta   90.00
_cell.angle_gamma   90.00
#
_symmetry.space_group_name_H-M   'P 1'
#
loop_
_entity.id
_entity.type
_entity.pdbx_description
1 polymer ?
#
loop_
_entity_poly.entity_id
_entity_poly.type
_entity_poly.pdbx_seq_one_letter_code
_entity_poly.pdbx_strand_id
1 'polypeptide(L)'
;MTAHIFKIRRDILIPFGISAGGLLFLLVLALLGKGSGLERVFLFAITLITIALFLIARDRRITLTDQGIVVRKFFRTKDIHREQINHVGCVILRKRIYLLLTTARGFIILSNAYEDFSTLIRDIVAQVSPEKVEEEVRTLTESSVRNRADVISLWFAVVIISGLIILKLSSI
;
A
#
# COMPACT_ATOMS: atom_id res chain seq x y z
N MET A 1 -16.80 0.75 -22.32
CA MET A 1 -16.50 -0.01 -21.09
C MET A 1 -15.19 0.50 -20.54
N THR A 2 -15.23 1.39 -19.60
CA THR A 2 -14.03 2.01 -19.00
C THR A 2 -13.65 1.24 -17.74
N ALA A 3 -12.62 0.39 -17.83
CA ALA A 3 -12.05 -0.25 -16.66
C ALA A 3 -11.27 0.80 -15.85
N HIS A 4 -11.71 1.11 -14.64
CA HIS A 4 -11.00 2.00 -13.73
C HIS A 4 -9.94 1.20 -12.96
N ILE A 5 -8.66 1.60 -13.08
CA ILE A 5 -7.54 0.93 -12.42
C ILE A 5 -7.02 1.82 -11.30
N PHE A 6 -7.10 1.33 -10.08
CA PHE A 6 -6.58 1.97 -8.88
C PHE A 6 -5.28 1.30 -8.44
N LYS A 7 -4.24 2.10 -8.24
CA LYS A 7 -2.90 1.65 -7.80
C LYS A 7 -2.58 2.22 -6.42
N ILE A 8 -1.55 1.71 -5.79
CA ILE A 8 -1.02 2.34 -4.56
C ILE A 8 -0.50 3.74 -4.88
N ARG A 9 -0.77 4.69 -4.01
CA ARG A 9 -0.42 6.11 -4.14
C ARG A 9 1.07 6.30 -4.35
N ARG A 10 1.43 7.16 -5.29
CA ARG A 10 2.83 7.48 -5.62
C ARG A 10 3.57 8.13 -4.46
N ASP A 11 2.90 8.96 -3.65
CA ASP A 11 3.49 9.60 -2.47
C ASP A 11 3.89 8.61 -1.36
N ILE A 12 3.39 7.35 -1.40
CA ILE A 12 3.86 6.23 -0.58
C ILE A 12 4.97 5.46 -1.30
N LEU A 13 4.80 5.18 -2.60
CA LEU A 13 5.76 4.37 -3.35
C LEU A 13 7.10 5.06 -3.57
N ILE A 14 7.13 6.39 -3.77
CA ILE A 14 8.37 7.14 -4.02
C ILE A 14 9.31 7.07 -2.81
N PRO A 15 8.94 7.53 -1.60
CA PRO A 15 9.85 7.47 -0.47
C PRO A 15 10.18 6.02 -0.06
N PHE A 16 9.27 5.07 -0.28
CA PHE A 16 9.55 3.66 -0.05
C PHE A 16 10.62 3.12 -1.01
N GLY A 17 10.52 3.46 -2.31
CA GLY A 17 11.54 3.10 -3.30
C GLY A 17 12.91 3.73 -3.01
N ILE A 18 12.94 5.01 -2.60
CA ILE A 18 14.16 5.71 -2.18
C ILE A 18 14.79 5.02 -0.97
N SER A 19 13.98 4.64 0.03
CA SER A 19 14.46 3.90 1.21
C SER A 19 15.06 2.55 0.82
N ALA A 20 14.40 1.80 -0.06
CA ALA A 20 14.91 0.51 -0.54
C ALA A 20 16.25 0.67 -1.30
N GLY A 21 16.34 1.67 -2.18
CA GLY A 21 17.59 1.99 -2.89
C GLY A 21 18.70 2.48 -1.96
N GLY A 22 18.38 3.31 -0.97
CA GLY A 22 19.31 3.78 0.05
C GLY A 22 19.86 2.63 0.91
N LEU A 23 19.02 1.69 1.35
CA LEU A 23 19.45 0.51 2.08
C LEU A 23 20.35 -0.39 1.23
N LEU A 24 20.02 -0.57 -0.05
CA LEU A 24 20.88 -1.32 -0.97
C LEU A 24 22.25 -0.66 -1.13
N PHE A 25 22.29 0.67 -1.28
CA PHE A 25 23.52 1.42 -1.35
C PHE A 25 24.34 1.31 -0.06
N LEU A 26 23.69 1.42 1.10
CA LEU A 26 24.31 1.24 2.40
C LEU A 26 24.91 -0.17 2.57
N LEU A 27 24.21 -1.19 2.08
CA LEU A 27 24.70 -2.56 2.08
C LEU A 27 25.98 -2.70 1.23
N VAL A 28 26.00 -2.09 0.04
CA VAL A 28 27.21 -2.08 -0.83
C VAL A 28 28.38 -1.41 -0.11
N LEU A 29 28.16 -0.26 0.54
CA LEU A 29 29.21 0.40 1.34
C LEU A 29 29.71 -0.47 2.49
N ALA A 30 28.81 -1.19 3.18
CA ALA A 30 29.19 -2.09 4.25
C ALA A 30 29.98 -3.33 3.76
N LEU A 31 29.72 -3.79 2.54
CA LEU A 31 30.48 -4.89 1.93
C LEU A 31 31.89 -4.44 1.49
N LEU A 32 32.03 -3.21 0.99
CA LEU A 32 33.31 -2.65 0.56
C LEU A 32 34.17 -2.14 1.73
N GLY A 33 33.53 -1.68 2.82
CA GLY A 33 34.20 -1.13 3.98
C GLY A 33 34.61 -2.22 5.01
N LYS A 34 35.27 -1.75 6.08
CA LYS A 34 35.73 -2.59 7.23
C LYS A 34 34.60 -2.84 8.26
N GLY A 35 33.36 -3.07 7.81
CA GLY A 35 32.23 -3.36 8.71
C GLY A 35 32.30 -4.76 9.36
N SER A 36 31.65 -4.90 10.52
CA SER A 36 31.54 -6.20 11.18
C SER A 36 30.66 -7.18 10.38
N GLY A 37 30.93 -8.48 10.51
CA GLY A 37 30.10 -9.49 9.86
C GLY A 37 28.62 -9.42 10.26
N LEU A 38 28.34 -9.10 11.51
CA LEU A 38 26.97 -8.93 12.03
C LEU A 38 26.25 -7.74 11.38
N GLU A 39 26.93 -6.61 11.19
CA GLU A 39 26.38 -5.45 10.47
C GLU A 39 25.95 -5.81 9.06
N ARG A 40 26.78 -6.56 8.32
CA ARG A 40 26.50 -6.97 6.95
C ARG A 40 25.28 -7.90 6.86
N VAL A 41 25.19 -8.89 7.75
CA VAL A 41 24.05 -9.81 7.82
C VAL A 41 22.77 -9.06 8.14
N PHE A 42 22.79 -8.14 9.11
CA PHE A 42 21.63 -7.35 9.48
C PHE A 42 21.17 -6.44 8.34
N LEU A 43 22.10 -5.70 7.70
CA LEU A 43 21.78 -4.85 6.56
C LEU A 43 21.26 -5.66 5.37
N PHE A 44 21.82 -6.84 5.11
CA PHE A 44 21.32 -7.72 4.04
C PHE A 44 19.87 -8.15 4.32
N ALA A 45 19.57 -8.61 5.52
CA ALA A 45 18.24 -9.07 5.89
C ALA A 45 17.21 -7.94 5.77
N ILE A 46 17.50 -6.75 6.32
CA ILE A 46 16.56 -5.61 6.28
C ILE A 46 16.35 -5.08 4.86
N THR A 47 17.41 -5.05 4.05
CA THR A 47 17.35 -4.66 2.63
C THR A 47 16.48 -5.62 1.84
N LEU A 48 16.66 -6.92 2.01
CA LEU A 48 15.87 -7.95 1.34
C LEU A 48 14.37 -7.83 1.68
N ILE A 49 14.05 -7.69 2.98
CA ILE A 49 12.68 -7.52 3.45
C ILE A 49 12.07 -6.23 2.86
N THR A 50 12.82 -5.12 2.87
CA THR A 50 12.31 -3.84 2.38
C THR A 50 12.05 -3.89 0.87
N ILE A 51 12.94 -4.49 0.08
CA ILE A 51 12.75 -4.68 -1.36
C ILE A 51 11.54 -5.58 -1.63
N ALA A 52 11.39 -6.69 -0.90
CA ALA A 52 10.25 -7.59 -1.06
C ALA A 52 8.92 -6.86 -0.78
N LEU A 53 8.84 -6.10 0.31
CA LEU A 53 7.65 -5.31 0.66
C LEU A 53 7.36 -4.22 -0.38
N PHE A 54 8.39 -3.56 -0.91
CA PHE A 54 8.24 -2.57 -1.98
C PHE A 54 7.67 -3.19 -3.25
N LEU A 55 8.17 -4.34 -3.68
CA LEU A 55 7.66 -5.05 -4.86
C LEU A 55 6.21 -5.50 -4.66
N ILE A 56 5.89 -6.02 -3.47
CA ILE A 56 4.51 -6.38 -3.10
C ILE A 56 3.59 -5.16 -3.14
N ALA A 57 4.02 -4.01 -2.62
CA ALA A 57 3.21 -2.79 -2.63
C ALA A 57 3.01 -2.26 -4.06
N ARG A 58 4.06 -2.28 -4.89
CA ARG A 58 4.02 -1.81 -6.28
C ARG A 58 3.09 -2.64 -7.17
N ASP A 59 2.98 -3.95 -6.95
CA ASP A 59 2.17 -4.83 -7.79
C ASP A 59 0.68 -4.82 -7.40
N ARG A 60 0.30 -4.22 -6.26
CA ARG A 60 -1.11 -4.14 -5.83
C ARG A 60 -1.89 -3.23 -6.76
N ARG A 61 -2.98 -3.78 -7.34
CA ARG A 61 -3.91 -3.06 -8.21
C ARG A 61 -5.34 -3.52 -7.92
N ILE A 62 -6.28 -2.59 -8.07
CA ILE A 62 -7.71 -2.87 -8.07
C ILE A 62 -8.23 -2.40 -9.42
N THR A 63 -8.89 -3.28 -10.13
CA THR A 63 -9.55 -2.96 -11.40
C THR A 63 -11.05 -3.10 -11.18
N LEU A 64 -11.78 -2.02 -11.36
CA LEU A 64 -13.23 -2.03 -11.39
C LEU A 64 -13.69 -2.22 -12.82
N THR A 65 -14.56 -3.21 -13.03
CA THR A 65 -15.20 -3.50 -14.31
C THR A 65 -16.72 -3.46 -14.12
N ASP A 66 -17.46 -3.38 -15.21
CA ASP A 66 -18.93 -3.43 -15.16
C ASP A 66 -19.47 -4.74 -14.55
N GLN A 67 -18.67 -5.80 -14.53
CA GLN A 67 -19.02 -7.13 -14.02
C GLN A 67 -18.64 -7.34 -12.56
N GLY A 68 -17.74 -6.51 -12.01
CA GLY A 68 -17.27 -6.67 -10.63
C GLY A 68 -15.89 -6.06 -10.38
N ILE A 69 -15.22 -6.59 -9.38
CA ILE A 69 -13.96 -6.07 -8.84
C ILE A 69 -12.87 -7.11 -8.99
N VAL A 70 -11.80 -6.78 -9.70
CA VAL A 70 -10.60 -7.61 -9.81
C VAL A 70 -9.53 -7.04 -8.89
N VAL A 71 -9.21 -7.77 -7.83
CA VAL A 71 -8.16 -7.39 -6.87
C VAL A 71 -6.90 -8.19 -7.16
N ARG A 72 -5.89 -7.53 -7.69
CA ARG A 72 -4.57 -8.13 -7.89
C ARG A 72 -3.68 -7.81 -6.68
N LYS A 73 -3.28 -8.87 -6.02
CA LYS A 73 -2.24 -8.87 -4.97
C LYS A 73 -1.09 -9.73 -5.48
N PHE A 74 0.13 -9.47 -5.00
CA PHE A 74 1.33 -10.22 -5.34
C PHE A 74 1.03 -11.72 -5.54
N PHE A 75 1.23 -12.25 -6.76
CA PHE A 75 0.96 -13.63 -7.21
C PHE A 75 -0.50 -14.13 -7.10
N ARG A 76 -1.46 -13.33 -6.67
CA ARG A 76 -2.86 -13.75 -6.56
C ARG A 76 -3.78 -12.70 -7.17
N THR A 77 -4.60 -13.14 -8.10
CA THR A 77 -5.72 -12.34 -8.63
C THR A 77 -7.02 -12.92 -8.07
N LYS A 78 -7.83 -12.07 -7.47
CA LYS A 78 -9.15 -12.44 -6.96
C LYS A 78 -10.18 -11.68 -7.78
N ASP A 79 -11.01 -12.43 -8.48
CA ASP A 79 -12.11 -11.88 -9.27
C ASP A 79 -13.41 -12.03 -8.47
N ILE A 80 -14.17 -10.95 -8.34
CA ILE A 80 -15.36 -10.85 -7.51
C ILE A 80 -16.45 -10.24 -8.36
N HIS A 81 -17.41 -11.05 -8.74
CA HIS A 81 -18.62 -10.55 -9.39
C HIS A 81 -19.47 -9.74 -8.40
N ARG A 82 -20.14 -8.69 -8.90
CA ARG A 82 -20.98 -7.80 -8.07
C ARG A 82 -22.03 -8.57 -7.25
N GLU A 83 -22.56 -9.66 -7.81
CA GLU A 83 -23.58 -10.51 -7.18
C GLU A 83 -23.05 -11.23 -5.93
N GLN A 84 -21.73 -11.46 -5.89
CA GLN A 84 -21.07 -12.15 -4.78
C GLN A 84 -20.81 -11.21 -3.58
N ILE A 85 -21.02 -9.90 -3.75
CA ILE A 85 -20.86 -8.92 -2.68
C ILE A 85 -22.14 -8.94 -1.83
N ASN A 86 -22.00 -9.42 -0.60
CA ASN A 86 -23.11 -9.53 0.34
C ASN A 86 -23.24 -8.27 1.19
N HIS A 87 -22.11 -7.63 1.54
CA HIS A 87 -22.10 -6.48 2.43
C HIS A 87 -20.86 -5.62 2.20
N VAL A 88 -21.02 -4.30 2.30
CA VAL A 88 -19.97 -3.29 2.20
C VAL A 88 -19.98 -2.46 3.47
N GLY A 89 -18.98 -2.66 4.31
CA GLY A 89 -18.78 -1.93 5.54
C GLY A 89 -17.48 -1.14 5.55
N CYS A 90 -17.27 -0.32 6.54
CA CYS A 90 -16.01 0.37 6.75
C CYS A 90 -15.54 0.28 8.20
N VAL A 91 -14.22 0.30 8.37
CA VAL A 91 -13.58 0.38 9.68
C VAL A 91 -12.57 1.52 9.66
N ILE A 92 -12.72 2.46 10.59
CA ILE A 92 -11.81 3.58 10.74
C ILE A 92 -10.87 3.29 11.92
N LEU A 93 -9.59 3.09 11.63
CA LEU A 93 -8.55 2.84 12.62
C LEU A 93 -7.48 3.93 12.53
N ARG A 94 -7.37 4.79 13.54
CA ARG A 94 -6.29 5.80 13.67
C ARG A 94 -6.05 6.61 12.38
N LYS A 95 -7.04 7.18 11.75
CA LYS A 95 -6.94 7.92 10.47
C LYS A 95 -6.69 7.03 9.22
N ARG A 96 -6.75 5.73 9.34
CA ARG A 96 -6.81 4.80 8.20
C ARG A 96 -8.24 4.31 8.02
N ILE A 97 -8.71 4.39 6.79
CA ILE A 97 -10.01 3.83 6.42
C ILE A 97 -9.77 2.52 5.71
N TYR A 98 -10.47 1.51 6.18
CA TYR A 98 -10.51 0.19 5.57
C TYR A 98 -11.93 -0.05 5.09
N LEU A 99 -12.12 -0.19 3.79
CA LEU A 99 -13.36 -0.66 3.21
C LEU A 99 -13.36 -2.18 3.26
N LEU A 100 -14.40 -2.75 3.85
CA LEU A 100 -14.58 -4.17 4.01
C LEU A 100 -15.65 -4.66 3.04
N LEU A 101 -15.25 -5.45 2.05
CA LEU A 101 -16.16 -6.13 1.13
C LEU A 101 -16.36 -7.56 1.60
N THR A 102 -17.55 -7.89 2.10
CA THR A 102 -17.91 -9.23 2.50
C THR A 102 -18.52 -9.97 1.32
N THR A 103 -17.98 -11.15 1.01
CA THR A 103 -18.46 -12.01 -0.07
C THR A 103 -18.78 -13.40 0.47
N ALA A 104 -19.51 -14.21 -0.28
CA ALA A 104 -19.80 -15.61 0.08
C ALA A 104 -18.53 -16.46 0.31
N ARG A 105 -17.38 -16.04 -0.25
CA ARG A 105 -16.08 -16.73 -0.15
C ARG A 105 -15.06 -16.03 0.77
N GLY A 106 -15.52 -15.20 1.70
CA GLY A 106 -14.71 -14.45 2.65
C GLY A 106 -14.79 -12.94 2.45
N PHE A 107 -13.84 -12.22 3.04
CA PHE A 107 -13.81 -10.77 3.00
C PHE A 107 -12.56 -10.24 2.30
N ILE A 108 -12.67 -9.01 1.81
CA ILE A 108 -11.58 -8.28 1.17
C ILE A 108 -11.49 -6.92 1.82
N ILE A 109 -10.27 -6.57 2.22
CA ILE A 109 -9.98 -5.28 2.85
C ILE A 109 -9.27 -4.41 1.83
N LEU A 110 -9.84 -3.24 1.55
CA LEU A 110 -9.26 -2.18 0.75
C LEU A 110 -8.95 -1.01 1.67
N SER A 111 -7.74 -0.46 1.60
CA SER A 111 -7.31 0.64 2.47
C SER A 111 -7.17 1.95 1.67
N ASN A 112 -7.18 3.08 2.35
CA ASN A 112 -6.93 4.41 1.77
C ASN A 112 -5.47 4.63 1.30
N ALA A 113 -4.69 3.55 1.17
CA ALA A 113 -3.38 3.57 0.51
C ALA A 113 -3.48 3.59 -1.03
N TYR A 114 -4.67 3.30 -1.59
CA TYR A 114 -4.91 3.41 -3.02
C TYR A 114 -5.13 4.86 -3.45
N GLU A 115 -4.71 5.17 -4.69
CA GLU A 115 -4.95 6.46 -5.34
C GLU A 115 -6.46 6.65 -5.53
N ASP A 116 -6.95 7.89 -5.39
CA ASP A 116 -8.36 8.25 -5.55
C ASP A 116 -9.35 7.34 -4.80
N PHE A 117 -9.03 7.03 -3.54
CA PHE A 117 -9.78 6.11 -2.70
C PHE A 117 -11.27 6.50 -2.57
N SER A 118 -11.59 7.80 -2.54
CA SER A 118 -12.97 8.29 -2.52
C SER A 118 -13.73 7.89 -3.79
N THR A 119 -13.08 7.99 -4.95
CA THR A 119 -13.65 7.55 -6.24
C THR A 119 -13.82 6.03 -6.24
N LEU A 120 -12.83 5.29 -5.72
CA LEU A 120 -12.93 3.84 -5.58
C LEU A 120 -14.13 3.43 -4.73
N ILE A 121 -14.37 4.07 -3.57
CA ILE A 121 -15.54 3.80 -2.72
C ILE A 121 -16.82 4.11 -3.49
N ARG A 122 -16.92 5.29 -4.10
CA ARG A 122 -18.10 5.72 -4.85
C ARG A 122 -18.45 4.74 -5.98
N ASP A 123 -17.46 4.31 -6.75
CA ASP A 123 -17.66 3.39 -7.86
C ASP A 123 -18.07 1.99 -7.37
N ILE A 124 -17.57 1.54 -6.21
CA ILE A 124 -18.01 0.28 -5.57
C ILE A 124 -19.45 0.40 -5.07
N VAL A 125 -19.77 1.49 -4.37
CA VAL A 125 -21.13 1.73 -3.84
C VAL A 125 -22.15 1.82 -4.98
N ALA A 126 -21.81 2.43 -6.10
CA ALA A 126 -22.67 2.51 -7.28
C ALA A 126 -22.99 1.14 -7.93
N GLN A 127 -22.12 0.14 -7.72
CA GLN A 127 -22.29 -1.21 -8.27
C GLN A 127 -23.05 -2.16 -7.33
N VAL A 128 -23.25 -1.80 -6.08
CA VAL A 128 -23.87 -2.66 -5.05
C VAL A 128 -25.24 -2.10 -4.67
N SER A 129 -26.18 -2.98 -4.38
CA SER A 129 -27.52 -2.57 -3.93
C SER A 129 -27.43 -1.75 -2.63
N PRO A 130 -28.20 -0.65 -2.51
CA PRO A 130 -28.13 0.28 -1.37
C PRO A 130 -28.31 -0.40 0.01
N GLU A 131 -29.10 -1.46 0.07
CA GLU A 131 -29.38 -2.24 1.29
C GLU A 131 -28.14 -2.96 1.85
N LYS A 132 -27.15 -3.23 1.01
CA LYS A 132 -25.93 -3.94 1.36
C LYS A 132 -24.78 -3.01 1.77
N VAL A 133 -25.00 -1.68 1.74
CA VAL A 133 -24.00 -0.67 2.03
C VAL A 133 -24.30 0.03 3.34
N GLU A 134 -23.36 -0.01 4.28
CA GLU A 134 -23.47 0.69 5.56
C GLU A 134 -23.55 2.22 5.35
N GLU A 135 -24.32 2.90 6.20
CA GLU A 135 -24.50 4.36 6.16
C GLU A 135 -23.17 5.10 6.32
N GLU A 136 -22.29 4.57 7.15
CA GLU A 136 -20.94 5.12 7.37
C GLU A 136 -20.09 5.10 6.10
N VAL A 137 -20.26 4.14 5.20
CA VAL A 137 -19.56 4.11 3.91
C VAL A 137 -20.03 5.22 3.00
N ARG A 138 -21.31 5.59 3.05
CA ARG A 138 -21.88 6.68 2.24
C ARG A 138 -21.32 8.03 2.66
N THR A 139 -21.20 8.27 3.95
CA THR A 139 -20.62 9.52 4.47
C THR A 139 -19.14 9.67 4.13
N LEU A 140 -18.42 8.56 3.96
CA LEU A 140 -17.01 8.56 3.55
C LEU A 140 -16.78 8.94 2.08
N THR A 141 -17.80 8.81 1.20
CA THR A 141 -17.69 9.26 -0.19
C THR A 141 -17.55 10.78 -0.30
N GLU A 142 -18.04 11.53 0.68
CA GLU A 142 -18.01 12.99 0.72
C GLU A 142 -16.73 13.55 1.35
N SER A 143 -16.03 12.74 2.16
CA SER A 143 -14.83 13.16 2.87
C SER A 143 -13.55 12.67 2.20
N SER A 144 -12.70 13.61 1.75
CA SER A 144 -11.36 13.29 1.24
C SER A 144 -10.44 12.89 2.39
N VAL A 145 -10.41 11.61 2.75
CA VAL A 145 -9.56 11.12 3.84
C VAL A 145 -8.17 10.74 3.34
N ARG A 146 -7.34 11.76 3.18
CA ARG A 146 -5.91 11.58 2.84
C ARG A 146 -5.09 11.44 4.12
N ASN A 147 -4.66 10.22 4.43
CA ASN A 147 -3.73 10.02 5.55
C ASN A 147 -2.30 10.44 5.14
N ARG A 148 -1.78 11.50 5.74
CA ARG A 148 -0.41 11.99 5.54
C ARG A 148 0.61 11.33 6.48
N ALA A 149 0.16 10.69 7.55
CA ALA A 149 1.06 10.13 8.57
C ALA A 149 1.96 9.02 8.00
N ASP A 150 1.45 8.17 7.13
CA ASP A 150 2.23 7.10 6.49
C ASP A 150 3.33 7.68 5.58
N VAL A 151 3.01 8.74 4.84
CA VAL A 151 3.96 9.44 3.97
C VAL A 151 5.07 10.09 4.78
N ILE A 152 4.71 10.77 5.89
CA ILE A 152 5.67 11.42 6.79
C ILE A 152 6.63 10.38 7.40
N SER A 153 6.10 9.24 7.86
CA SER A 153 6.92 8.17 8.42
C SER A 153 7.92 7.59 7.42
N LEU A 154 7.52 7.45 6.16
CA LEU A 154 8.40 6.98 5.09
C LEU A 154 9.49 8.00 4.75
N TRP A 155 9.17 9.30 4.70
CA TRP A 155 10.17 10.35 4.50
C TRP A 155 11.15 10.44 5.67
N PHE A 156 10.68 10.22 6.90
CA PHE A 156 11.56 10.14 8.06
C PHE A 156 12.56 8.98 7.94
N ALA A 157 12.12 7.81 7.46
CA ALA A 157 13.02 6.70 7.17
C ALA A 157 14.08 7.06 6.10
N VAL A 158 13.69 7.78 5.03
CA VAL A 158 14.64 8.28 4.03
C VAL A 158 15.70 9.16 4.66
N VAL A 159 15.32 10.09 5.54
CA VAL A 159 16.28 10.99 6.23
C VAL A 159 17.26 10.19 7.09
N ILE A 160 16.77 9.22 7.86
CA ILE A 160 17.63 8.36 8.70
C ILE A 160 18.62 7.58 7.82
N ILE A 161 18.16 6.93 6.76
CA ILE A 161 19.02 6.15 5.85
C ILE A 161 20.06 7.06 5.19
N SER A 162 19.68 8.26 4.77
CA SER A 162 20.62 9.24 4.19
C SER A 162 21.69 9.68 5.18
N GLY A 163 21.30 9.90 6.44
CA GLY A 163 22.24 10.20 7.53
C GLY A 163 23.24 9.06 7.77
N LEU A 164 22.76 7.81 7.78
CA LEU A 164 23.63 6.64 7.93
C LEU A 164 24.60 6.48 6.75
N ILE A 165 24.15 6.78 5.52
CA ILE A 165 25.03 6.76 4.34
C ILE A 165 26.16 7.80 4.49
N ILE A 166 25.84 9.04 4.90
CA ILE A 166 26.83 10.10 5.09
C ILE A 166 27.83 9.70 6.17
N LEU A 167 27.37 9.20 7.32
CA LEU A 167 28.24 8.70 8.39
C LEU A 167 29.16 7.58 7.91
N LYS A 168 28.63 6.64 7.11
CA LYS A 168 29.42 5.53 6.59
C LYS A 168 30.48 5.99 5.60
N LEU A 169 30.14 6.94 4.73
CA LEU A 169 31.09 7.55 3.77
C LEU A 169 32.21 8.35 4.46
N SER A 170 31.90 9.02 5.58
CA SER A 170 32.90 9.77 6.34
C SER A 170 33.84 8.86 7.16
N SER A 171 33.51 7.57 7.30
CA SER A 171 34.31 6.58 8.06
C SER A 171 35.17 5.66 7.17
N ILE A 172 35.06 5.80 5.85
CA ILE A 172 35.88 5.10 4.85
C ILE A 172 37.12 5.92 4.54
#